data_6a14f640b67b542223438cf0a0035b6c
#
_entry.id   6a14f640b67b542223438cf0a0035b6c
#
_cell.length_a   1.000
_cell.length_b   1.000
_cell.length_c   1.000
_cell.angle_alpha   90.00
_cell.angle_beta   90.00
_cell.angle_gamma   90.00
#
_symmetry.space_group_name_H-M   'P 1'
#
loop_
_entity.id
_entity.type
_entity.pdbx_description
1 polymer ?
#
loop_
_entity_poly.entity_id
_entity_poly.type
_entity_poly.pdbx_seq_one_letter_code
_entity_poly.pdbx_strand_id
1 'polypeptide(L)'
;MRNKFPNKWKDTINPYDLSLKNIIIKNILGYPYAANQVFVISGIQDKKEKKFILKYKGYKDSNIENEIINLSHLHLKNIPRIIEYDDHYVFRISNFLKGERLSVILGNNEHMESLGYMYDFGKMLGIIHKQKGDFTDAPTRIFHTIPEYSYFQKLQLEEVHSYLIDNQPSSINRCFVHGDFHYANILWFHHKISAILDFELSGYGNKEFDIAWSLILRPEQKFMKTNEEYIEYIKGYRSENECDEKLIKYYMVLIYSRFIKFGDDEYKAYIRNWFKANI
;
A
#
# COMPACT_ATOMS: atom_id res chain seq x y z
N MET A 1 -36.36 9.34 9.67
CA MET A 1 -36.36 7.88 9.40
C MET A 1 -34.91 7.41 9.48
N ARG A 2 -34.59 6.50 10.40
CA ARG A 2 -33.25 5.88 10.39
C ARG A 2 -33.10 5.11 9.09
N ASN A 3 -32.12 5.48 8.24
CA ASN A 3 -31.81 4.72 7.05
C ASN A 3 -31.44 3.29 7.46
N LYS A 4 -32.22 2.30 7.04
CA LYS A 4 -31.97 0.91 7.40
C LYS A 4 -30.65 0.46 6.80
N PHE A 5 -29.72 0.07 7.66
CA PHE A 5 -28.46 -0.55 7.29
C PHE A 5 -28.75 -1.91 6.62
N PRO A 6 -28.23 -2.17 5.39
CA PRO A 6 -28.57 -3.40 4.70
C PRO A 6 -28.06 -4.65 5.44
N ASN A 7 -28.88 -5.71 5.45
CA ASN A 7 -28.58 -6.96 6.17
C ASN A 7 -27.23 -7.63 5.78
N LYS A 8 -26.73 -7.39 4.55
CA LYS A 8 -25.45 -7.95 4.10
C LYS A 8 -24.22 -7.37 4.80
N TRP A 9 -24.37 -6.34 5.61
CA TRP A 9 -23.30 -5.69 6.38
C TRP A 9 -23.47 -5.84 7.88
N LYS A 10 -24.12 -6.90 8.35
CA LYS A 10 -24.38 -7.16 9.77
C LYS A 10 -23.12 -7.11 10.64
N ASP A 11 -21.99 -7.49 10.07
CA ASP A 11 -20.68 -7.56 10.78
C ASP A 11 -19.89 -6.24 10.70
N THR A 12 -20.47 -5.19 10.11
CA THR A 12 -19.86 -3.87 10.05
C THR A 12 -20.52 -2.92 11.04
N ILE A 13 -19.79 -1.85 11.42
CA ILE A 13 -20.41 -0.75 12.18
C ILE A 13 -21.48 -0.09 11.33
N ASN A 14 -22.43 0.55 11.99
CA ASN A 14 -23.34 1.47 11.33
C ASN A 14 -22.77 2.90 11.43
N PRO A 15 -22.30 3.51 10.33
CA PRO A 15 -21.72 4.85 10.37
C PRO A 15 -22.62 5.93 10.94
N TYR A 16 -23.95 5.76 10.88
CA TYR A 16 -24.91 6.72 11.45
C TYR A 16 -24.92 6.74 12.99
N ASP A 17 -24.38 5.70 13.64
CA ASP A 17 -24.34 5.62 15.10
C ASP A 17 -23.06 6.26 15.68
N LEU A 18 -22.14 6.75 14.81
CA LEU A 18 -20.93 7.46 15.23
C LEU A 18 -21.27 8.90 15.69
N SER A 19 -20.71 9.29 16.82
CA SER A 19 -20.79 10.67 17.33
C SER A 19 -19.74 11.53 16.63
N LEU A 20 -20.12 12.19 15.53
CA LEU A 20 -19.24 13.07 14.76
C LEU A 20 -19.42 14.52 15.17
N LYS A 21 -18.30 15.26 15.26
CA LYS A 21 -18.25 16.69 15.67
C LYS A 21 -18.41 17.64 14.47
N ASN A 22 -17.79 17.28 13.34
CA ASN A 22 -17.60 18.18 12.18
C ASN A 22 -18.47 17.83 10.97
N ILE A 23 -19.09 16.66 10.95
CA ILE A 23 -19.80 16.13 9.78
C ILE A 23 -21.15 15.55 10.20
N ILE A 24 -22.19 15.86 9.43
CA ILE A 24 -23.50 15.21 9.52
C ILE A 24 -23.64 14.25 8.34
N ILE A 25 -23.59 12.94 8.59
CA ILE A 25 -23.73 11.92 7.53
C ILE A 25 -25.13 11.98 6.93
N LYS A 26 -25.21 12.07 5.60
CA LYS A 26 -26.45 12.03 4.82
C LYS A 26 -26.69 10.66 4.20
N ASN A 27 -25.70 10.12 3.51
CA ASN A 27 -25.81 8.84 2.83
C ASN A 27 -24.51 8.06 2.92
N ILE A 28 -24.65 6.73 2.90
CA ILE A 28 -23.53 5.80 2.69
C ILE A 28 -23.55 5.45 1.21
N LEU A 29 -22.48 5.80 0.49
CA LEU A 29 -22.34 5.65 -0.97
C LEU A 29 -21.57 4.40 -1.36
N GLY A 30 -20.68 3.92 -0.49
CA GLY A 30 -19.86 2.74 -0.71
C GLY A 30 -19.46 2.09 0.60
N TYR A 31 -19.22 0.79 0.56
CA TYR A 31 -19.04 -0.06 1.73
C TYR A 31 -17.67 -0.70 1.78
N PRO A 32 -17.27 -1.20 2.97
CA PRO A 32 -16.00 -1.86 3.16
C PRO A 32 -15.83 -3.05 2.24
N TYR A 33 -14.64 -3.17 1.72
CA TYR A 33 -14.22 -4.25 0.86
C TYR A 33 -12.93 -4.84 1.40
N ALA A 34 -12.55 -4.99 2.45
CA ALA A 34 -11.36 -5.64 2.98
C ALA A 34 -11.15 -5.34 4.47
N ALA A 35 -10.01 -5.69 4.98
CA ALA A 35 -9.60 -5.75 6.37
C ALA A 35 -10.13 -4.61 7.27
N ASN A 36 -9.92 -3.34 6.92
CA ASN A 36 -10.58 -2.22 7.60
C ASN A 36 -11.96 -1.94 7.00
N GLN A 37 -12.85 -1.41 7.84
CA GLN A 37 -14.16 -1.00 7.39
C GLN A 37 -14.08 0.41 6.79
N VAL A 38 -13.92 0.48 5.47
CA VAL A 38 -13.79 1.74 4.73
C VAL A 38 -15.08 2.07 4.01
N PHE A 39 -15.74 3.16 4.40
CA PHE A 39 -17.00 3.62 3.81
C PHE A 39 -16.76 4.89 2.99
N VAL A 40 -17.43 4.97 1.84
CA VAL A 40 -17.62 6.24 1.14
C VAL A 40 -18.95 6.83 1.62
N ILE A 41 -18.91 8.02 2.19
CA ILE A 41 -20.11 8.69 2.73
C ILE A 41 -20.32 10.05 2.06
N SER A 42 -21.56 10.50 1.94
CA SER A 42 -21.87 11.92 1.74
C SER A 42 -22.32 12.53 3.07
N GLY A 43 -21.94 13.77 3.30
CA GLY A 43 -22.30 14.47 4.52
C GLY A 43 -22.20 15.98 4.39
N ILE A 44 -22.74 16.69 5.36
CA ILE A 44 -22.66 18.14 5.45
C ILE A 44 -21.50 18.53 6.34
N GLN A 45 -20.59 19.34 5.82
CA GLN A 45 -19.54 20.05 6.53
C GLN A 45 -19.61 21.53 6.11
N ASP A 46 -19.60 22.47 7.07
CA ASP A 46 -19.65 23.92 6.80
C ASP A 46 -20.82 24.31 5.85
N LYS A 47 -22.00 23.75 6.10
CA LYS A 47 -23.23 23.95 5.31
C LYS A 47 -23.13 23.47 3.84
N LYS A 48 -22.07 22.74 3.45
CA LYS A 48 -21.87 22.20 2.10
C LYS A 48 -21.90 20.68 2.15
N GLU A 49 -22.59 20.08 1.17
CA GLU A 49 -22.55 18.63 1.00
C GLU A 49 -21.26 18.25 0.25
N LYS A 50 -20.55 17.26 0.82
CA LYS A 50 -19.28 16.75 0.31
C LYS A 50 -19.23 15.23 0.46
N LYS A 51 -18.30 14.60 -0.27
CA LYS A 51 -17.96 13.18 -0.08
C LYS A 51 -16.75 13.05 0.84
N PHE A 52 -16.78 12.01 1.67
CA PHE A 52 -15.73 11.69 2.63
C PHE A 52 -15.43 10.19 2.61
N ILE A 53 -14.28 9.84 3.14
CA ILE A 53 -13.90 8.46 3.48
C ILE A 53 -13.92 8.32 5.00
N LEU A 54 -14.76 7.43 5.48
CA LEU A 54 -14.73 6.95 6.86
C LEU A 54 -13.97 5.63 6.87
N LYS A 55 -12.90 5.56 7.64
CA LYS A 55 -12.14 4.33 7.91
C LYS A 55 -12.33 3.99 9.38
N TYR A 56 -12.85 2.79 9.66
CA TYR A 56 -13.07 2.26 11.00
C TYR A 56 -12.20 1.02 11.21
N LYS A 57 -11.65 0.86 12.40
CA LYS A 57 -10.78 -0.24 12.76
C LYS A 57 -11.51 -1.58 12.60
N GLY A 58 -11.07 -2.39 11.63
CA GLY A 58 -11.71 -3.65 11.28
C GLY A 58 -11.01 -4.89 11.85
N TYR A 59 -9.75 -4.75 12.28
CA TYR A 59 -8.94 -5.85 12.81
C TYR A 59 -7.94 -5.34 13.86
N LYS A 60 -7.39 -6.29 14.65
CA LYS A 60 -6.55 -5.96 15.82
C LYS A 60 -5.29 -5.17 15.45
N ASP A 61 -4.67 -5.52 14.32
CA ASP A 61 -3.39 -4.94 13.89
C ASP A 61 -3.54 -3.69 13.03
N SER A 62 -4.79 -3.19 12.84
CA SER A 62 -5.03 -1.90 12.18
C SER A 62 -4.43 -0.76 12.99
N ASN A 63 -3.66 0.10 12.33
CA ASN A 63 -2.91 1.19 12.96
C ASN A 63 -3.35 2.58 12.45
N ILE A 64 -4.63 2.91 12.72
CA ILE A 64 -5.22 4.20 12.34
C ILE A 64 -4.47 5.37 13.00
N GLU A 65 -4.00 5.19 14.25
CA GLU A 65 -3.20 6.19 14.95
C GLU A 65 -1.94 6.56 14.16
N ASN A 66 -1.16 5.56 13.75
CA ASN A 66 0.05 5.78 12.95
C ASN A 66 -0.25 6.53 11.64
N GLU A 67 -1.34 6.15 10.97
CA GLU A 67 -1.78 6.82 9.74
C GLU A 67 -2.10 8.30 9.99
N ILE A 68 -2.81 8.63 11.07
CA ILE A 68 -3.18 10.01 11.42
C ILE A 68 -1.93 10.84 11.74
N ILE A 69 -1.04 10.32 12.59
CA ILE A 69 0.19 11.01 12.98
C ILE A 69 1.02 11.33 11.74
N ASN A 70 1.34 10.33 10.92
CA ASN A 70 2.20 10.52 9.76
C ASN A 70 1.56 11.43 8.69
N LEU A 71 0.27 11.28 8.42
CA LEU A 71 -0.44 12.17 7.49
C LEU A 71 -0.44 13.63 7.93
N SER A 72 -0.40 13.91 9.24
CA SER A 72 -0.37 15.29 9.76
C SER A 72 0.95 16.02 9.46
N HIS A 73 2.04 15.29 9.25
CA HIS A 73 3.37 15.81 8.95
C HIS A 73 3.74 15.79 7.46
N LEU A 74 2.90 15.18 6.61
CA LEU A 74 3.17 15.08 5.17
C LEU A 74 2.68 16.32 4.41
N HIS A 75 3.57 16.86 3.56
CA HIS A 75 3.29 18.03 2.72
C HIS A 75 3.04 17.62 1.24
N LEU A 76 2.15 16.64 1.02
CA LEU A 76 1.76 16.17 -0.30
C LEU A 76 0.33 16.58 -0.63
N LYS A 77 0.05 16.86 -1.92
CA LYS A 77 -1.29 17.30 -2.34
C LYS A 77 -2.28 16.14 -2.51
N ASN A 78 -1.78 14.98 -2.89
CA ASN A 78 -2.57 13.79 -3.29
C ASN A 78 -2.61 12.72 -2.19
N ILE A 79 -2.72 13.15 -0.95
CA ILE A 79 -2.91 12.27 0.21
C ILE A 79 -4.21 12.60 0.94
N PRO A 80 -4.80 11.66 1.70
CA PRO A 80 -5.95 11.95 2.53
C PRO A 80 -5.66 13.06 3.54
N ARG A 81 -6.54 14.04 3.61
CA ARG A 81 -6.52 15.07 4.67
C ARG A 81 -7.49 14.65 5.75
N ILE A 82 -7.01 14.45 6.96
CA ILE A 82 -7.82 14.09 8.10
C ILE A 82 -8.71 15.27 8.48
N ILE A 83 -10.01 15.02 8.60
CA ILE A 83 -11.03 16.00 8.98
C ILE A 83 -11.45 15.78 10.43
N GLU A 84 -11.57 14.50 10.81
CA GLU A 84 -12.01 14.10 12.13
C GLU A 84 -11.54 12.68 12.45
N TYR A 85 -11.26 12.44 13.72
CA TYR A 85 -11.00 11.12 14.29
C TYR A 85 -11.46 11.08 15.74
N ASP A 86 -11.64 9.90 16.30
CA ASP A 86 -11.96 9.74 17.72
C ASP A 86 -10.70 9.68 18.60
N ASP A 87 -10.87 10.00 19.88
CA ASP A 87 -9.75 10.12 20.83
C ASP A 87 -9.04 8.77 21.11
N HIS A 88 -9.64 7.65 20.72
CA HIS A 88 -9.08 6.30 20.84
C HIS A 88 -8.61 5.72 19.51
N TYR A 89 -8.59 6.50 18.45
CA TYR A 89 -8.18 6.11 17.11
C TYR A 89 -8.92 4.89 16.55
N VAL A 90 -10.20 4.73 16.92
CA VAL A 90 -11.05 3.64 16.41
C VAL A 90 -11.54 3.96 15.01
N PHE A 91 -11.74 5.25 14.69
CA PHE A 91 -12.06 5.68 13.33
C PHE A 91 -11.36 6.99 12.96
N ARG A 92 -11.28 7.23 11.65
CA ARG A 92 -10.98 8.53 11.08
C ARG A 92 -11.88 8.87 9.90
N ILE A 93 -12.07 10.15 9.66
CA ILE A 93 -12.71 10.67 8.45
C ILE A 93 -11.74 11.55 7.70
N SER A 94 -11.65 11.36 6.40
CA SER A 94 -10.83 12.19 5.51
C SER A 94 -11.64 12.65 4.30
N ASN A 95 -11.09 13.62 3.56
CA ASN A 95 -11.66 14.02 2.29
C ASN A 95 -11.67 12.85 1.29
N PHE A 96 -12.64 12.86 0.40
CA PHE A 96 -12.69 11.95 -0.74
C PHE A 96 -11.71 12.42 -1.82
N LEU A 97 -10.85 11.52 -2.28
CA LEU A 97 -9.95 11.75 -3.41
C LEU A 97 -10.47 11.00 -4.64
N LYS A 98 -10.54 11.70 -5.78
CA LYS A 98 -11.06 11.15 -7.03
C LYS A 98 -9.97 10.37 -7.76
N GLY A 99 -10.32 9.24 -8.33
CA GLY A 99 -9.45 8.42 -9.18
C GLY A 99 -9.88 6.96 -9.18
N GLU A 100 -9.20 6.17 -9.99
CA GLU A 100 -9.42 4.74 -10.16
C GLU A 100 -8.10 3.98 -9.95
N ARG A 101 -8.18 2.75 -9.47
CA ARG A 101 -7.01 1.88 -9.33
C ARG A 101 -6.52 1.44 -10.70
N LEU A 102 -5.21 1.23 -10.83
CA LEU A 102 -4.62 0.82 -12.11
C LEU A 102 -5.23 -0.49 -12.63
N SER A 103 -5.54 -1.45 -11.77
CA SER A 103 -6.23 -2.69 -12.15
C SER A 103 -7.60 -2.46 -12.78
N VAL A 104 -8.31 -1.40 -12.39
CA VAL A 104 -9.61 -1.03 -12.98
C VAL A 104 -9.41 -0.37 -14.34
N ILE A 105 -8.44 0.53 -14.44
CA ILE A 105 -8.13 1.27 -15.69
C ILE A 105 -7.66 0.31 -16.79
N LEU A 106 -6.78 -0.64 -16.45
CA LEU A 106 -6.24 -1.61 -17.41
C LEU A 106 -7.24 -2.73 -17.75
N GLY A 107 -8.25 -2.93 -16.90
CA GLY A 107 -9.27 -3.97 -17.09
C GLY A 107 -8.72 -5.39 -16.83
N ASN A 108 -9.47 -6.39 -17.29
CA ASN A 108 -9.11 -7.81 -17.13
C ASN A 108 -8.47 -8.43 -18.39
N ASN A 109 -7.96 -7.61 -19.31
CA ASN A 109 -7.35 -8.10 -20.54
C ASN A 109 -6.00 -8.75 -20.28
N GLU A 110 -5.66 -9.81 -21.01
CA GLU A 110 -4.39 -10.53 -20.89
C GLU A 110 -3.16 -9.68 -21.28
N HIS A 111 -3.37 -8.61 -22.05
CA HIS A 111 -2.35 -7.65 -22.50
C HIS A 111 -2.51 -6.30 -21.79
N MET A 112 -2.39 -6.31 -20.47
CA MET A 112 -2.50 -5.10 -19.68
C MET A 112 -1.19 -4.31 -19.73
N GLU A 113 -1.13 -3.31 -20.59
CA GLU A 113 0.04 -2.44 -20.72
C GLU A 113 0.10 -1.41 -19.59
N SER A 114 0.92 -1.66 -18.57
CA SER A 114 1.16 -0.71 -17.48
C SER A 114 2.42 0.16 -17.68
N LEU A 115 3.20 -0.06 -18.71
CA LEU A 115 4.47 0.63 -18.95
C LEU A 115 4.34 2.17 -18.88
N GLY A 116 3.31 2.75 -19.48
CA GLY A 116 3.07 4.20 -19.46
C GLY A 116 2.80 4.82 -18.10
N TYR A 117 2.60 3.99 -17.06
CA TYR A 117 2.36 4.43 -15.68
C TYR A 117 3.61 4.30 -14.79
N MET A 118 4.59 3.50 -15.19
CA MET A 118 5.69 3.08 -14.31
C MET A 118 6.61 4.21 -13.92
N TYR A 119 6.90 5.13 -14.84
CA TYR A 119 7.74 6.29 -14.52
C TYR A 119 7.10 7.16 -13.41
N ASP A 120 5.84 7.56 -13.57
CA ASP A 120 5.13 8.38 -12.57
C ASP A 120 4.95 7.60 -11.24
N PHE A 121 4.81 6.26 -11.29
CA PHE A 121 4.69 5.41 -10.12
C PHE A 121 5.99 5.42 -9.30
N GLY A 122 7.13 5.14 -9.93
CA GLY A 122 8.44 5.20 -9.27
C GLY A 122 8.78 6.60 -8.78
N LYS A 123 8.55 7.63 -9.62
CA LYS A 123 8.77 9.03 -9.26
C LYS A 123 8.01 9.43 -7.99
N MET A 124 6.76 9.00 -7.86
CA MET A 124 5.95 9.33 -6.69
C MET A 124 6.54 8.74 -5.41
N LEU A 125 7.03 7.50 -5.45
CA LEU A 125 7.70 6.92 -4.28
C LEU A 125 8.99 7.68 -3.92
N GLY A 126 9.75 8.11 -4.94
CA GLY A 126 10.92 8.98 -4.73
C GLY A 126 10.56 10.29 -4.02
N ILE A 127 9.44 10.90 -4.38
CA ILE A 127 8.92 12.13 -3.72
C ILE A 127 8.50 11.84 -2.27
N ILE A 128 7.85 10.69 -2.00
CA ILE A 128 7.48 10.27 -0.65
C ILE A 128 8.73 10.10 0.21
N HIS A 129 9.76 9.43 -0.28
CA HIS A 129 11.01 9.19 0.45
C HIS A 129 11.82 10.46 0.76
N LYS A 130 11.53 11.57 0.09
CA LYS A 130 12.12 12.90 0.39
C LYS A 130 11.41 13.66 1.50
N GLN A 131 10.23 13.21 1.94
CA GLN A 131 9.48 13.93 2.96
C GLN A 131 10.27 14.01 4.27
N LYS A 132 10.20 15.17 4.92
CA LYS A 132 10.81 15.45 6.21
C LYS A 132 9.70 15.85 7.19
N GLY A 133 9.78 15.38 8.41
CA GLY A 133 8.79 15.64 9.43
C GLY A 133 9.04 14.79 10.67
N ASP A 134 8.21 14.95 11.66
CA ASP A 134 8.23 14.18 12.92
C ASP A 134 7.42 12.89 12.76
N PHE A 135 7.96 11.98 11.98
CA PHE A 135 7.30 10.72 11.68
C PHE A 135 7.58 9.65 12.72
N THR A 136 6.63 8.75 12.90
CA THR A 136 6.83 7.52 13.69
C THR A 136 7.81 6.58 12.99
N ASP A 137 8.28 5.54 13.68
CA ASP A 137 8.97 4.42 13.02
C ASP A 137 7.95 3.56 12.25
N ALA A 138 8.32 3.14 11.04
CA ALA A 138 7.51 2.22 10.25
C ALA A 138 7.39 0.87 10.97
N PRO A 139 6.17 0.29 11.06
CA PRO A 139 5.96 -0.97 11.75
C PRO A 139 6.77 -2.12 11.12
N THR A 140 7.41 -2.93 11.96
CA THR A 140 8.08 -4.15 11.49
C THR A 140 7.05 -5.23 11.19
N ARG A 141 7.15 -5.84 10.01
CA ARG A 141 6.29 -6.95 9.56
C ARG A 141 7.12 -8.22 9.36
N ILE A 142 6.43 -9.37 9.27
CA ILE A 142 7.08 -10.66 8.98
C ILE A 142 7.91 -10.65 7.69
N PHE A 143 7.57 -9.76 6.75
CA PHE A 143 8.28 -9.60 5.47
C PHE A 143 9.65 -8.93 5.60
N HIS A 144 10.00 -8.36 6.78
CA HIS A 144 11.31 -7.78 7.05
C HIS A 144 12.32 -8.79 7.62
N THR A 145 11.88 -10.00 7.92
CA THR A 145 12.71 -11.03 8.58
C THR A 145 12.88 -12.25 7.69
N ILE A 146 14.09 -12.80 7.68
CA ILE A 146 14.37 -14.06 6.99
C ILE A 146 13.63 -15.18 7.74
N PRO A 147 12.83 -16.04 7.04
CA PRO A 147 12.26 -17.22 7.66
C PRO A 147 13.31 -18.21 8.17
N GLU A 148 12.91 -19.05 9.12
CA GLU A 148 13.74 -20.16 9.59
C GLU A 148 14.13 -21.13 8.44
N TYR A 149 15.32 -21.74 8.52
CA TYR A 149 15.82 -22.65 7.50
C TYR A 149 14.82 -23.77 7.15
N SER A 150 14.14 -24.34 8.15
CA SER A 150 13.11 -25.38 7.97
C SER A 150 11.94 -24.94 7.08
N TYR A 151 11.68 -23.64 7.00
CA TYR A 151 10.68 -23.09 6.09
C TYR A 151 11.13 -23.22 4.63
N PHE A 152 12.38 -22.92 4.34
CA PHE A 152 12.94 -23.04 2.98
C PHE A 152 13.06 -24.50 2.54
N GLN A 153 13.46 -25.39 3.45
CA GLN A 153 13.49 -26.84 3.19
C GLN A 153 12.12 -27.36 2.75
N LYS A 154 11.05 -27.01 3.46
CA LYS A 154 9.67 -27.42 3.10
C LYS A 154 9.23 -26.93 1.71
N LEU A 155 9.81 -25.85 1.25
CA LEU A 155 9.52 -25.24 -0.06
C LEU A 155 10.52 -25.64 -1.15
N GLN A 156 11.58 -26.39 -0.80
CA GLN A 156 12.70 -26.70 -1.69
C GLN A 156 13.33 -25.41 -2.26
N LEU A 157 13.71 -24.50 -1.35
CA LEU A 157 14.28 -23.19 -1.63
C LEU A 157 15.51 -22.90 -0.77
N GLU A 158 16.33 -23.92 -0.48
CA GLU A 158 17.52 -23.81 0.38
C GLU A 158 18.55 -22.82 -0.20
N GLU A 159 18.66 -22.75 -1.52
CA GLU A 159 19.53 -21.79 -2.21
C GLU A 159 19.10 -20.33 -1.94
N VAL A 160 17.77 -20.09 -1.87
CA VAL A 160 17.23 -18.76 -1.53
C VAL A 160 17.59 -18.38 -0.11
N HIS A 161 17.54 -19.32 0.84
CA HIS A 161 17.98 -19.09 2.21
C HIS A 161 19.46 -18.69 2.27
N SER A 162 20.33 -19.49 1.61
CA SER A 162 21.78 -19.19 1.56
C SER A 162 22.04 -17.82 0.97
N TYR A 163 21.39 -17.48 -0.15
CA TYR A 163 21.49 -16.14 -0.76
C TYR A 163 21.13 -15.04 0.24
N LEU A 164 20.02 -15.19 0.99
CA LEU A 164 19.54 -14.19 1.93
C LEU A 164 20.51 -14.02 3.12
N ILE A 165 21.12 -15.09 3.60
CA ILE A 165 22.12 -15.03 4.68
C ILE A 165 23.41 -14.36 4.19
N ASP A 166 23.91 -14.78 3.03
CA ASP A 166 25.20 -14.31 2.49
C ASP A 166 25.17 -12.84 2.03
N ASN A 167 23.98 -12.35 1.63
CA ASN A 167 23.78 -10.99 1.13
C ASN A 167 23.02 -10.07 2.10
N GLN A 168 22.89 -10.46 3.36
CA GLN A 168 22.19 -9.64 4.35
C GLN A 168 22.88 -8.27 4.50
N PRO A 169 22.12 -7.16 4.34
CA PRO A 169 22.70 -5.83 4.43
C PRO A 169 23.23 -5.54 5.83
N SER A 170 24.45 -5.00 5.91
CA SER A 170 25.08 -4.54 7.15
C SER A 170 24.51 -3.22 7.66
N SER A 171 23.89 -2.45 6.78
CA SER A 171 23.22 -1.18 7.11
C SER A 171 22.00 -0.98 6.21
N ILE A 172 21.08 -0.12 6.65
CA ILE A 172 19.89 0.24 5.92
C ILE A 172 19.81 1.74 5.70
N ASN A 173 19.31 2.16 4.53
CA ASN A 173 19.03 3.56 4.23
C ASN A 173 17.65 3.92 4.77
N ARG A 174 17.59 4.65 5.88
CA ARG A 174 16.34 5.06 6.50
C ARG A 174 15.85 6.41 5.97
N CYS A 175 14.58 6.44 5.58
CA CYS A 175 13.84 7.65 5.25
C CYS A 175 12.38 7.48 5.65
N PHE A 176 11.55 8.49 5.40
CA PHE A 176 10.11 8.26 5.46
C PHE A 176 9.71 7.30 4.33
N VAL A 177 9.07 6.18 4.67
CA VAL A 177 8.53 5.18 3.75
C VAL A 177 7.02 5.13 3.85
N HIS A 178 6.35 4.72 2.76
CA HIS A 178 4.92 4.45 2.79
C HIS A 178 4.60 3.15 3.52
N GLY A 179 5.48 2.16 3.41
CA GLY A 179 5.36 0.84 4.03
C GLY A 179 4.42 -0.13 3.33
N ASP A 180 3.50 0.37 2.51
CA ASP A 180 2.58 -0.44 1.69
C ASP A 180 2.33 0.20 0.32
N PHE A 181 3.37 0.78 -0.30
CA PHE A 181 3.27 1.44 -1.59
C PHE A 181 3.12 0.40 -2.71
N HIS A 182 1.92 0.21 -3.19
CA HIS A 182 1.63 -0.70 -4.30
C HIS A 182 0.41 -0.23 -5.11
N TYR A 183 0.22 -0.81 -6.29
CA TYR A 183 -0.77 -0.35 -7.27
C TYR A 183 -2.21 -0.24 -6.73
N ALA A 184 -2.60 -1.04 -5.73
CA ALA A 184 -3.95 -1.00 -5.17
C ALA A 184 -4.17 0.19 -4.19
N ASN A 185 -3.08 0.79 -3.69
CA ASN A 185 -3.10 1.97 -2.81
C ASN A 185 -2.91 3.28 -3.58
N ILE A 186 -2.82 3.22 -4.91
CA ILE A 186 -2.64 4.38 -5.78
C ILE A 186 -3.86 4.56 -6.66
N LEU A 187 -4.40 5.78 -6.67
CA LEU A 187 -5.45 6.16 -7.61
C LEU A 187 -4.89 7.02 -8.73
N TRP A 188 -5.43 6.80 -9.91
CA TRP A 188 -5.06 7.51 -11.14
C TRP A 188 -6.25 8.28 -11.69
N PHE A 189 -6.00 9.44 -12.26
CA PHE A 189 -6.97 10.24 -12.96
C PHE A 189 -6.28 10.95 -14.13
N HIS A 190 -6.77 10.74 -15.36
CA HIS A 190 -6.15 11.24 -16.59
C HIS A 190 -4.64 10.93 -16.68
N HIS A 191 -4.26 9.67 -16.50
CA HIS A 191 -2.87 9.17 -16.53
C HIS A 191 -1.92 9.82 -15.49
N LYS A 192 -2.46 10.47 -14.46
CA LYS A 192 -1.67 11.05 -13.36
C LYS A 192 -2.08 10.46 -12.02
N ILE A 193 -1.14 10.32 -11.10
CA ILE A 193 -1.44 9.91 -9.73
C ILE A 193 -2.28 11.01 -9.07
N SER A 194 -3.50 10.66 -8.74
CA SER A 194 -4.48 11.56 -8.10
C SER A 194 -4.58 11.34 -6.60
N ALA A 195 -4.29 10.14 -6.11
CA ALA A 195 -4.27 9.85 -4.68
C ALA A 195 -3.30 8.73 -4.32
N ILE A 196 -2.73 8.86 -3.13
CA ILE A 196 -1.96 7.84 -2.43
C ILE A 196 -2.73 7.53 -1.15
N LEU A 197 -3.05 6.26 -0.91
CA LEU A 197 -3.93 5.80 0.13
C LEU A 197 -3.21 4.88 1.11
N ASP A 198 -3.75 4.75 2.31
CA ASP A 198 -3.36 3.73 3.29
C ASP A 198 -1.95 3.86 3.86
N PHE A 199 -1.76 4.87 4.70
CA PHE A 199 -0.51 5.17 5.39
C PHE A 199 -0.36 4.46 6.76
N GLU A 200 -1.13 3.42 7.04
CA GLU A 200 -1.06 2.71 8.35
C GLU A 200 0.33 2.10 8.63
N LEU A 201 1.07 1.75 7.59
CA LEU A 201 2.38 1.13 7.68
C LEU A 201 3.53 2.12 7.40
N SER A 202 3.22 3.40 7.25
CA SER A 202 4.21 4.45 6.97
C SER A 202 5.04 4.81 8.20
N GLY A 203 6.16 5.48 7.97
CA GLY A 203 7.04 5.97 9.02
C GLY A 203 8.51 5.97 8.59
N TYR A 204 9.44 6.18 9.53
CA TYR A 204 10.86 6.00 9.25
C TYR A 204 11.18 4.51 9.08
N GLY A 205 11.60 4.14 7.88
CA GLY A 205 11.84 2.75 7.51
C GLY A 205 12.91 2.58 6.45
N ASN A 206 13.05 1.35 5.95
CA ASN A 206 14.04 0.99 4.94
C ASN A 206 13.54 1.37 3.54
N LYS A 207 14.28 2.24 2.90
CA LYS A 207 13.99 2.77 1.57
C LYS A 207 13.93 1.68 0.48
N GLU A 208 14.95 0.84 0.42
CA GLU A 208 15.04 -0.19 -0.61
C GLU A 208 14.01 -1.31 -0.41
N PHE A 209 13.62 -1.57 0.84
CA PHE A 209 12.49 -2.48 1.11
C PHE A 209 11.18 -1.93 0.55
N ASP A 210 10.90 -0.65 0.75
CA ASP A 210 9.65 -0.03 0.25
C ASP A 210 9.61 0.00 -1.29
N ILE A 211 10.76 0.23 -1.95
CA ILE A 211 10.89 0.10 -3.40
C ILE A 211 10.62 -1.35 -3.85
N ALA A 212 11.27 -2.32 -3.22
CA ALA A 212 11.07 -3.74 -3.52
C ALA A 212 9.62 -4.16 -3.33
N TRP A 213 8.98 -3.70 -2.24
CA TRP A 213 7.57 -3.95 -1.97
C TRP A 213 6.63 -3.48 -3.08
N SER A 214 6.94 -2.35 -3.71
CA SER A 214 6.15 -1.82 -4.82
C SER A 214 6.35 -2.57 -6.14
N LEU A 215 7.52 -3.18 -6.33
CA LEU A 215 7.94 -3.84 -7.58
C LEU A 215 7.57 -5.32 -7.65
N ILE A 216 7.38 -6.00 -6.50
CA ILE A 216 7.02 -7.42 -6.52
C ILE A 216 5.68 -7.65 -7.20
N LEU A 217 5.62 -8.68 -8.02
CA LEU A 217 4.36 -9.20 -8.54
C LEU A 217 3.57 -9.87 -7.42
N ARG A 218 2.30 -9.53 -7.31
CA ARG A 218 1.37 -10.16 -6.35
C ARG A 218 0.58 -11.29 -7.01
N PRO A 219 0.05 -12.24 -6.22
CA PRO A 219 -0.88 -13.24 -6.77
C PRO A 219 -1.99 -12.58 -7.59
N GLU A 220 -2.36 -13.21 -8.72
CA GLU A 220 -3.39 -12.75 -9.65
C GLU A 220 -3.08 -11.41 -10.39
N GLN A 221 -1.95 -10.76 -10.12
CA GLN A 221 -1.56 -9.53 -10.80
C GLN A 221 -1.11 -9.85 -12.25
N LYS A 222 -1.73 -9.19 -13.23
CA LYS A 222 -1.50 -9.43 -14.66
C LYS A 222 -0.67 -8.35 -15.37
N PHE A 223 -0.22 -7.33 -14.67
CA PHE A 223 0.54 -6.18 -15.15
C PHE A 223 1.77 -5.93 -14.27
N MET A 224 2.69 -5.08 -14.69
CA MET A 224 3.98 -4.84 -14.05
C MET A 224 4.86 -6.11 -14.02
N LYS A 225 4.93 -6.82 -15.16
CA LYS A 225 5.60 -8.11 -15.27
C LYS A 225 6.92 -8.03 -16.07
N THR A 226 7.12 -6.97 -16.83
CA THR A 226 8.23 -6.87 -17.79
C THR A 226 9.44 -6.17 -17.21
N ASN A 227 10.61 -6.45 -17.79
CA ASN A 227 11.83 -5.76 -17.41
C ASN A 227 11.81 -4.28 -17.81
N GLU A 228 11.12 -3.93 -18.89
CA GLU A 228 10.91 -2.55 -19.32
C GLU A 228 10.11 -1.76 -18.29
N GLU A 229 9.07 -2.36 -17.71
CA GLU A 229 8.28 -1.75 -16.64
C GLU A 229 9.13 -1.51 -15.38
N TYR A 230 9.97 -2.48 -15.02
CA TYR A 230 10.94 -2.30 -13.92
C TYR A 230 11.90 -1.14 -14.21
N ILE A 231 12.50 -1.09 -15.40
CA ILE A 231 13.45 -0.04 -15.81
C ILE A 231 12.78 1.35 -15.75
N GLU A 232 11.58 1.50 -16.31
CA GLU A 232 10.86 2.78 -16.27
C GLU A 232 10.47 3.18 -14.85
N TYR A 233 10.10 2.23 -13.98
CA TYR A 233 9.86 2.52 -12.57
C TYR A 233 11.12 3.04 -11.88
N ILE A 234 12.27 2.36 -12.00
CA ILE A 234 13.54 2.76 -11.40
C ILE A 234 14.00 4.11 -11.95
N LYS A 235 13.84 4.35 -13.23
CA LYS A 235 14.14 5.65 -13.87
C LYS A 235 13.27 6.77 -13.27
N GLY A 236 11.98 6.52 -13.09
CA GLY A 236 11.08 7.45 -12.42
C GLY A 236 11.52 7.73 -10.99
N TYR A 237 11.83 6.69 -10.21
CA TYR A 237 12.33 6.84 -8.84
C TYR A 237 13.62 7.65 -8.79
N ARG A 238 14.58 7.33 -9.67
CA ARG A 238 15.88 8.00 -9.74
C ARG A 238 15.81 9.46 -10.21
N SER A 239 14.71 9.89 -10.83
CA SER A 239 14.48 11.31 -11.11
C SER A 239 14.33 12.15 -9.84
N GLU A 240 14.05 11.50 -8.71
CA GLU A 240 13.80 12.15 -7.42
C GLU A 240 14.80 11.74 -6.34
N ASN A 241 15.30 10.49 -6.33
CA ASN A 241 16.10 9.98 -5.24
C ASN A 241 17.04 8.86 -5.72
N GLU A 242 18.16 8.64 -5.04
CA GLU A 242 19.06 7.53 -5.31
C GLU A 242 18.56 6.23 -4.67
N CYS A 243 18.89 5.08 -5.28
CA CYS A 243 18.60 3.76 -4.73
C CYS A 243 19.68 2.75 -5.05
N ASP A 244 19.87 1.76 -4.20
CA ASP A 244 20.76 0.63 -4.40
C ASP A 244 19.98 -0.57 -4.97
N GLU A 245 20.19 -0.88 -6.25
CA GLU A 245 19.49 -1.98 -6.93
C GLU A 245 19.88 -3.36 -6.36
N LYS A 246 21.07 -3.52 -5.79
CA LYS A 246 21.43 -4.78 -5.12
C LYS A 246 20.60 -5.00 -3.87
N LEU A 247 20.38 -3.95 -3.08
CA LEU A 247 19.51 -4.02 -1.91
C LEU A 247 18.04 -4.17 -2.28
N ILE A 248 17.58 -3.49 -3.34
CA ILE A 248 16.22 -3.71 -3.87
C ILE A 248 16.03 -5.18 -4.24
N LYS A 249 16.96 -5.76 -5.00
CA LYS A 249 16.94 -7.17 -5.38
C LYS A 249 16.93 -8.10 -4.16
N TYR A 250 17.79 -7.86 -3.17
CA TYR A 250 17.82 -8.61 -1.91
C TYR A 250 16.42 -8.61 -1.24
N TYR A 251 15.80 -7.45 -1.12
CA TYR A 251 14.47 -7.36 -0.51
C TYR A 251 13.38 -7.97 -1.38
N MET A 252 13.47 -7.92 -2.71
CA MET A 252 12.56 -8.66 -3.58
C MET A 252 12.67 -10.17 -3.34
N VAL A 253 13.88 -10.72 -3.20
CA VAL A 253 14.10 -12.15 -2.85
C VAL A 253 13.45 -12.47 -1.51
N LEU A 254 13.68 -11.64 -0.50
CA LEU A 254 13.11 -11.81 0.84
C LEU A 254 11.56 -11.79 0.81
N ILE A 255 10.98 -10.83 0.13
CA ILE A 255 9.53 -10.67 0.03
C ILE A 255 8.93 -11.85 -0.75
N TYR A 256 9.48 -12.21 -1.92
CA TYR A 256 9.01 -13.35 -2.71
C TYR A 256 9.11 -14.67 -1.96
N SER A 257 10.14 -14.85 -1.11
CA SER A 257 10.25 -16.07 -0.28
C SER A 257 9.04 -16.27 0.64
N ARG A 258 8.38 -15.17 1.04
CA ARG A 258 7.15 -15.19 1.84
C ARG A 258 5.88 -15.28 0.96
N PHE A 259 5.86 -14.57 -0.18
CA PHE A 259 4.69 -14.51 -1.05
C PHE A 259 4.39 -15.82 -1.77
N ILE A 260 5.39 -16.63 -2.03
CA ILE A 260 5.24 -17.95 -2.72
C ILE A 260 4.17 -18.86 -2.09
N LYS A 261 3.84 -18.66 -0.82
CA LYS A 261 2.80 -19.42 -0.12
C LYS A 261 1.37 -19.03 -0.52
N PHE A 262 1.17 -17.82 -1.00
CA PHE A 262 -0.18 -17.26 -1.18
C PHE A 262 -0.70 -17.38 -2.60
N GLY A 263 0.13 -17.77 -3.56
CA GLY A 263 -0.24 -17.90 -4.96
C GLY A 263 -0.68 -19.30 -5.35
N ASP A 264 -1.30 -19.38 -6.50
CA ASP A 264 -1.56 -20.64 -7.22
C ASP A 264 -0.25 -21.23 -7.79
N ASP A 265 -0.36 -22.31 -8.54
CA ASP A 265 0.81 -23.00 -9.07
C ASP A 265 1.51 -22.20 -10.19
N GLU A 266 0.77 -21.39 -10.95
CA GLU A 266 1.34 -20.49 -11.97
C GLU A 266 2.20 -19.41 -11.30
N TYR A 267 1.69 -18.78 -10.25
CA TYR A 267 2.42 -17.78 -9.47
C TYR A 267 3.66 -18.37 -8.77
N LYS A 268 3.54 -19.57 -8.18
CA LYS A 268 4.69 -20.27 -7.60
C LYS A 268 5.76 -20.59 -8.63
N ALA A 269 5.36 -21.03 -9.83
CA ALA A 269 6.30 -21.28 -10.93
C ALA A 269 7.00 -19.98 -11.38
N TYR A 270 6.24 -18.88 -11.49
CA TYR A 270 6.79 -17.56 -11.78
C TYR A 270 7.88 -17.17 -10.77
N ILE A 271 7.60 -17.26 -9.47
CA ILE A 271 8.58 -16.91 -8.42
C ILE A 271 9.82 -17.80 -8.48
N ARG A 272 9.65 -19.14 -8.68
CA ARG A 272 10.79 -20.06 -8.81
C ARG A 272 11.67 -19.71 -10.01
N ASN A 273 11.08 -19.37 -11.14
CA ASN A 273 11.83 -18.94 -12.33
C ASN A 273 12.52 -17.60 -12.08
N TRP A 274 11.86 -16.68 -11.38
CA TRP A 274 12.44 -15.40 -11.00
C TRP A 274 13.66 -15.61 -10.08
N PHE A 275 13.60 -16.49 -9.09
CA PHE A 275 14.76 -16.83 -8.26
C PHE A 275 15.91 -17.36 -9.10
N LYS A 276 15.68 -18.37 -9.96
CA LYS A 276 16.73 -18.93 -10.84
C LYS A 276 17.44 -17.91 -11.73
N ALA A 277 16.74 -16.84 -12.11
CA ALA A 277 17.31 -15.78 -12.95
C ALA A 277 18.03 -14.69 -12.13
N ASN A 278 17.81 -14.65 -10.81
CA ASN A 278 18.24 -13.48 -10.01
C ASN A 278 19.12 -13.82 -8.80
N ILE A 279 19.26 -15.08 -8.40
CA ILE A 279 20.13 -15.51 -7.28
C ILE A 279 21.24 -16.44 -7.75
#